data_ea07101cc0e0cb6e33fa3f0b211e4aa0
#
_entry.id   ea07101cc0e0cb6e33fa3f0b211e4aa0
#
_cell.length_a   1.000
_cell.length_b   1.000
_cell.length_c   1.000
_cell.angle_alpha   90.00
_cell.angle_beta   90.00
_cell.angle_gamma   90.00
#
_symmetry.space_group_name_H-M   'P 1'
#
loop_
_entity.id
_entity.type
_entity.pdbx_description
1 polymer ?
#
loop_
_entity_poly.entity_id
_entity_poly.type
_entity_poly.pdbx_seq_one_letter_code
_entity_poly.pdbx_strand_id
1 'polypeptide(L)'
;MLKKKVYFSPYITILMSFFIVILIGGGILSLPFVTLSGKGTNLIEGIFTATSAVCVTGLTVNDVSTTYNLIGKTIILVLIQLGGIGLITFSSLLILLISKEISYYTKKVVQEDINAETVFNIQK
;
A
#
# COMPACT_ATOMS: atom_id res chain seq x y z
N MET A 1 -26.57 4.93 -13.69
CA MET A 1 -26.39 5.76 -12.60
C MET A 1 -25.68 5.13 -11.46
N LEU A 2 -26.36 4.36 -10.67
CA LEU A 2 -25.73 3.66 -9.59
C LEU A 2 -24.60 2.79 -10.05
N LYS A 3 -24.66 2.30 -11.25
CA LYS A 3 -23.66 1.46 -11.84
C LYS A 3 -22.31 2.14 -11.93
N LYS A 4 -22.29 3.45 -12.04
CA LYS A 4 -21.03 4.19 -12.09
C LYS A 4 -20.23 4.06 -10.82
N LYS A 5 -20.91 3.89 -9.69
CA LYS A 5 -20.22 3.70 -8.42
C LYS A 5 -19.50 2.38 -8.35
N VAL A 6 -20.04 1.40 -9.07
CA VAL A 6 -19.45 0.07 -9.12
C VAL A 6 -18.15 0.09 -9.90
N TYR A 7 -17.96 1.12 -10.71
CA TYR A 7 -16.75 1.24 -11.53
C TYR A 7 -15.61 1.92 -10.82
N PHE A 8 -15.67 2.07 -9.50
CA PHE A 8 -14.48 2.43 -8.78
C PHE A 8 -13.45 1.36 -9.08
N SER A 9 -12.38 1.76 -9.76
CA SER A 9 -11.32 0.81 -10.04
C SER A 9 -10.75 0.32 -8.72
N PRO A 10 -10.24 -0.91 -8.64
CA PRO A 10 -9.61 -1.40 -7.42
C PRO A 10 -8.52 -0.46 -6.92
N TYR A 11 -7.89 0.27 -7.82
CA TYR A 11 -6.84 1.24 -7.48
C TYR A 11 -7.37 2.36 -6.60
N ILE A 12 -8.52 2.94 -6.99
CA ILE A 12 -9.13 4.05 -6.24
C ILE A 12 -9.57 3.58 -4.87
N THR A 13 -10.15 2.39 -4.79
CA THR A 13 -10.59 1.82 -3.52
C THR A 13 -9.41 1.63 -2.56
N ILE A 14 -8.31 1.11 -3.06
CA ILE A 14 -7.11 0.88 -2.25
C ILE A 14 -6.51 2.22 -1.81
N LEU A 15 -6.41 3.18 -2.73
CA LEU A 15 -5.89 4.52 -2.41
C LEU A 15 -6.74 5.21 -1.34
N MET A 16 -8.06 5.12 -1.47
CA MET A 16 -8.96 5.72 -0.49
C MET A 16 -8.84 5.03 0.86
N SER A 17 -8.67 3.72 0.88
CA SER A 17 -8.46 2.98 2.12
C SER A 17 -7.19 3.43 2.82
N PHE A 18 -6.10 3.55 2.10
CA PHE A 18 -4.84 4.05 2.67
C PHE A 18 -5.00 5.48 3.18
N PHE A 19 -5.67 6.32 2.43
CA PHE A 19 -5.91 7.71 2.81
C PHE A 19 -6.68 7.79 4.13
N ILE A 20 -7.74 6.99 4.25
CA ILE A 20 -8.56 6.95 5.45
C ILE A 20 -7.75 6.45 6.65
N VAL A 21 -6.96 5.40 6.45
CA VAL A 21 -6.10 4.86 7.51
C VAL A 21 -5.09 5.90 7.98
N ILE A 22 -4.50 6.64 7.05
CA ILE A 22 -3.54 7.70 7.36
C ILE A 22 -4.21 8.81 8.16
N LEU A 23 -5.40 9.25 7.76
CA LEU A 23 -6.12 10.30 8.46
C LEU A 23 -6.50 9.88 9.87
N ILE A 24 -7.03 8.68 10.02
CA ILE A 24 -7.42 8.14 11.32
C ILE A 24 -6.18 7.95 12.19
N GLY A 25 -5.14 7.32 11.64
CA GLY A 25 -3.90 7.09 12.36
C GLY A 25 -3.23 8.39 12.78
N GLY A 26 -3.18 9.37 11.88
CA GLY A 26 -2.60 10.68 12.15
C GLY A 26 -3.37 11.42 13.24
N GLY A 27 -4.69 11.35 13.19
CA GLY A 27 -5.54 11.94 14.21
C GLY A 27 -5.29 11.31 15.58
N ILE A 28 -5.24 9.99 15.63
CA ILE A 28 -4.98 9.28 16.89
C ILE A 28 -3.58 9.60 17.41
N LEU A 29 -2.57 9.62 16.53
CA LEU A 29 -1.20 9.92 16.92
C LEU A 29 -1.01 11.35 17.41
N SER A 30 -1.94 12.24 17.07
CA SER A 30 -1.90 13.63 17.53
C SER A 30 -2.50 13.79 18.94
N LEU A 31 -3.18 12.76 19.46
CA LEU A 31 -3.84 12.84 20.75
C LEU A 31 -2.80 12.84 21.90
N PRO A 32 -3.11 13.52 22.99
CA PRO A 32 -2.16 13.61 24.10
C PRO A 32 -1.89 12.31 24.82
N PHE A 33 -2.85 11.38 24.83
CA PHE A 33 -2.69 10.14 25.60
C PHE A 33 -1.72 9.15 24.93
N VAL A 34 -1.34 9.39 23.67
CA VAL A 34 -0.39 8.53 22.97
C VAL A 34 1.05 9.07 23.02
N THR A 35 1.24 10.26 23.62
CA THR A 35 2.56 10.87 23.75
C THR A 35 3.07 10.74 25.18
N LEU A 36 4.39 10.64 25.31
CA LEU A 36 5.02 10.58 26.63
C LEU A 36 4.86 11.87 27.42
N SER A 37 4.86 13.01 26.72
CA SER A 37 4.72 14.32 27.36
C SER A 37 3.28 14.59 27.79
N GLY A 38 2.31 13.83 27.27
CA GLY A 38 0.90 14.05 27.54
C GLY A 38 0.32 15.28 26.87
N LYS A 39 1.09 15.97 26.05
CA LYS A 39 0.63 17.17 25.34
C LYS A 39 0.14 16.89 23.93
N GLY A 40 0.43 15.72 23.41
CA GLY A 40 0.12 15.39 22.04
C GLY A 40 1.12 15.97 21.08
N THR A 41 0.92 15.69 19.79
CA THR A 41 1.73 16.27 18.71
C THR A 41 0.83 17.11 17.83
N ASN A 42 1.42 17.93 16.99
CA ASN A 42 0.66 18.67 15.99
C ASN A 42 0.01 17.68 15.03
N LEU A 43 -1.17 18.08 14.54
CA LEU A 43 -1.91 17.23 13.60
C LEU A 43 -1.04 16.89 12.37
N ILE A 44 -0.27 17.86 11.90
CA ILE A 44 0.63 17.68 10.76
C ILE A 44 1.69 16.62 11.07
N GLU A 45 2.28 16.68 12.25
CA GLU A 45 3.27 15.70 12.68
C GLU A 45 2.66 14.31 12.81
N GLY A 46 1.45 14.23 13.37
CA GLY A 46 0.71 12.97 13.49
C GLY A 46 0.42 12.37 12.13
N ILE A 47 -0.07 13.17 11.20
CA ILE A 47 -0.36 12.74 9.84
C ILE A 47 0.91 12.33 9.11
N PHE A 48 1.98 13.09 9.29
CA PHE A 48 3.28 12.75 8.69
C PHE A 48 3.77 11.39 9.19
N THR A 49 3.71 11.18 10.49
CA THR A 49 4.14 9.92 11.11
C THR A 49 3.26 8.75 10.64
N ALA A 50 1.94 8.96 10.57
CA ALA A 50 1.02 7.95 10.10
C ALA A 50 1.26 7.61 8.63
N THR A 51 1.49 8.62 7.80
CA THR A 51 1.81 8.43 6.38
C THR A 51 3.10 7.64 6.23
N SER A 52 4.12 8.00 6.98
CA SER A 52 5.40 7.32 6.97
C SER A 52 5.26 5.86 7.40
N ALA A 53 4.46 5.60 8.42
CA ALA A 53 4.21 4.25 8.91
C ALA A 53 3.46 3.41 7.89
N VAL A 54 2.40 3.95 7.33
CA VAL A 54 1.56 3.24 6.34
C VAL A 54 2.33 3.01 5.05
N CYS A 55 3.12 3.99 4.61
CA CYS A 55 3.93 3.86 3.40
C CYS A 55 5.26 3.13 3.64
N VAL A 56 5.52 2.71 4.88
CA VAL A 56 6.71 1.96 5.27
C VAL A 56 8.02 2.70 4.94
N THR A 57 7.97 4.03 4.93
CA THR A 57 9.16 4.85 4.66
C THR A 57 10.04 4.99 5.88
N GLY A 58 9.44 4.98 7.08
CA GLY A 58 10.20 5.08 8.33
C GLY A 58 10.70 6.46 8.68
N LEU A 59 10.26 7.48 7.96
CA LEU A 59 10.65 8.86 8.24
C LEU A 59 9.79 9.43 9.36
N THR A 60 10.39 10.16 10.26
CA THR A 60 9.65 10.79 11.37
C THR A 60 10.14 12.22 11.55
N VAL A 61 9.23 13.09 11.94
CA VAL A 61 9.58 14.48 12.28
C VAL A 61 10.22 14.49 13.67
N ASN A 62 9.65 13.72 14.59
CA ASN A 62 10.13 13.59 15.94
C ASN A 62 10.59 12.16 16.19
N ASP A 63 11.48 12.02 17.17
CA ASP A 63 11.94 10.70 17.57
C ASP A 63 10.76 9.92 18.18
N VAL A 64 10.40 8.83 17.57
CA VAL A 64 9.28 7.97 18.00
C VAL A 64 9.54 7.45 19.41
N SER A 65 10.78 7.12 19.73
CA SER A 65 11.13 6.54 21.02
C SER A 65 10.93 7.52 22.17
N THR A 66 11.10 8.80 21.93
CA THR A 66 10.97 9.83 22.96
C THR A 66 9.64 10.57 22.92
N THR A 67 8.97 10.57 21.76
CA THR A 67 7.72 11.31 21.57
C THR A 67 6.51 10.48 21.98
N TYR A 68 6.47 9.22 21.59
CA TYR A 68 5.30 8.38 21.79
C TYR A 68 5.50 7.41 22.95
N ASN A 69 4.43 7.19 23.71
CA ASN A 69 4.42 6.19 24.76
C ASN A 69 4.17 4.80 24.15
N LEU A 70 3.98 3.79 24.97
CA LEU A 70 3.76 2.43 24.53
C LEU A 70 2.52 2.32 23.64
N ILE A 71 1.47 3.05 23.97
CA ILE A 71 0.22 3.07 23.18
C ILE A 71 0.48 3.64 21.79
N GLY A 72 1.17 4.79 21.74
CA GLY A 72 1.52 5.42 20.46
C GLY A 72 2.40 4.55 19.60
N LYS A 73 3.40 3.92 20.20
CA LYS A 73 4.28 2.98 19.49
C LYS A 73 3.52 1.78 18.96
N THR A 74 2.57 1.27 19.73
CA THR A 74 1.72 0.15 19.29
C THR A 74 0.86 0.56 18.11
N ILE A 75 0.31 1.76 18.14
CA ILE A 75 -0.49 2.30 17.03
C ILE A 75 0.36 2.42 15.77
N ILE A 76 1.58 2.95 15.92
CA ILE A 76 2.53 3.07 14.79
C ILE A 76 2.84 1.68 14.22
N LEU A 77 3.07 0.71 15.08
CA LEU A 77 3.34 -0.67 14.68
C LEU A 77 2.17 -1.25 13.87
N VAL A 78 0.95 -1.03 14.33
CA VAL A 78 -0.26 -1.48 13.62
C VAL A 78 -0.35 -0.79 12.26
N LEU A 79 -0.05 0.50 12.19
CA LEU A 79 -0.07 1.24 10.94
C LEU A 79 0.96 0.69 9.95
N ILE A 80 2.16 0.39 10.43
CA ILE A 80 3.21 -0.22 9.60
C ILE A 80 2.72 -1.58 9.07
N GLN A 81 2.10 -2.35 9.93
CA GLN A 81 1.60 -3.68 9.56
C GLN A 81 0.50 -3.59 8.51
N LEU A 82 -0.45 -2.68 8.72
CA LEU A 82 -1.53 -2.46 7.76
C LEU A 82 -0.99 -1.96 6.42
N GLY A 83 -0.04 -1.04 6.48
CA GLY A 83 0.60 -0.49 5.29
C GLY A 83 1.41 -1.54 4.54
N GLY A 84 2.20 -2.31 5.27
CA GLY A 84 3.02 -3.35 4.67
C GLY A 84 2.19 -4.41 3.97
N ILE A 85 1.18 -4.93 4.64
CA ILE A 85 0.29 -5.92 4.06
C ILE A 85 -0.48 -5.33 2.88
N GLY A 86 -0.98 -4.11 3.06
CA GLY A 86 -1.72 -3.42 2.01
C GLY A 86 -0.87 -3.15 0.78
N LEU A 87 0.38 -2.73 0.98
CA LEU A 87 1.30 -2.45 -0.11
C LEU A 87 1.63 -3.73 -0.89
N ILE A 88 1.89 -4.82 -0.18
CA ILE A 88 2.17 -6.11 -0.80
C ILE A 88 0.94 -6.58 -1.60
N THR A 89 -0.25 -6.46 -1.01
CA THR A 89 -1.49 -6.83 -1.66
C THR A 89 -1.72 -5.99 -2.91
N PHE A 90 -1.51 -4.67 -2.80
CA PHE A 90 -1.65 -3.75 -3.93
C PHE A 90 -0.67 -4.09 -5.05
N SER A 91 0.59 -4.32 -4.69
CA SER A 91 1.61 -4.71 -5.66
C SER A 91 1.27 -6.03 -6.34
N SER A 92 0.78 -6.99 -5.57
CA SER A 92 0.36 -8.29 -6.12
C SER A 92 -0.81 -8.15 -7.08
N LEU A 93 -1.78 -7.31 -6.72
CA LEU A 93 -2.91 -7.03 -7.60
C LEU A 93 -2.47 -6.35 -8.88
N LEU A 94 -1.56 -5.37 -8.78
CA LEU A 94 -1.01 -4.70 -9.95
C LEU A 94 -0.30 -5.69 -10.87
N ILE A 95 0.52 -6.54 -10.29
CA ILE A 95 1.25 -7.55 -11.04
C ILE A 95 0.26 -8.50 -11.71
N LEU A 96 -0.77 -8.93 -11.01
CA LEU A 96 -1.80 -9.81 -11.57
C LEU A 96 -2.56 -9.15 -12.71
N LEU A 97 -2.92 -7.90 -12.56
CA LEU A 97 -3.64 -7.15 -13.60
C LEU A 97 -2.76 -6.92 -14.83
N ILE A 98 -1.53 -6.50 -14.60
CA ILE A 98 -0.56 -6.30 -15.68
C ILE A 98 -0.22 -7.64 -16.31
N SER A 99 -0.01 -8.67 -15.49
CA SER A 99 0.26 -10.04 -15.92
C SER A 99 -0.86 -10.61 -16.75
N LYS A 100 -2.10 -10.25 -16.44
CA LYS A 100 -3.25 -10.71 -17.20
C LYS A 100 -3.23 -10.18 -18.62
N GLU A 101 -2.87 -8.91 -18.81
CA GLU A 101 -2.70 -8.32 -20.13
C GLU A 101 -1.40 -8.78 -20.77
N ILE A 102 -0.31 -8.72 -20.04
CA ILE A 102 1.00 -9.16 -20.53
C ILE A 102 1.01 -10.65 -20.77
N SER A 103 0.35 -11.43 -19.91
CA SER A 103 0.23 -12.87 -20.08
C SER A 103 -0.47 -13.24 -21.36
N TYR A 104 -1.50 -12.47 -21.73
CA TYR A 104 -2.18 -12.68 -23.00
C TYR A 104 -1.23 -12.44 -24.18
N TYR A 105 -0.51 -11.34 -24.17
CA TYR A 105 0.50 -11.03 -25.17
C TYR A 105 1.65 -12.03 -25.15
N THR A 106 2.14 -12.34 -23.97
CA THR A 106 3.27 -13.26 -23.79
C THR A 106 2.89 -14.65 -24.24
N LYS A 107 1.69 -15.12 -23.93
CA LYS A 107 1.21 -16.41 -24.40
C LYS A 107 1.16 -16.45 -25.92
N LYS A 108 0.67 -15.38 -26.53
CA LYS A 108 0.56 -15.29 -27.97
C LYS A 108 1.96 -15.31 -28.63
N VAL A 109 2.87 -14.52 -28.08
CA VAL A 109 4.25 -14.45 -28.59
C VAL A 109 4.97 -15.78 -28.37
N VAL A 110 4.82 -16.37 -27.18
CA VAL A 110 5.45 -17.66 -26.85
C VAL A 110 4.88 -18.77 -27.73
N GLN A 111 3.59 -18.76 -27.97
CA GLN A 111 2.96 -19.74 -28.87
C GLN A 111 3.49 -19.61 -30.29
N GLU A 112 3.66 -18.39 -30.77
CA GLU A 112 4.22 -18.14 -32.08
C GLU A 112 5.67 -18.63 -32.16
N ASP A 113 6.46 -18.36 -31.12
CA ASP A 113 7.84 -18.82 -31.04
C ASP A 113 7.93 -20.33 -30.99
N ILE A 114 7.09 -20.98 -30.18
CA ILE A 114 7.04 -22.42 -30.08
C ILE A 114 6.63 -23.05 -31.40
N ASN A 115 5.62 -22.46 -32.05
CA ASN A 115 5.15 -22.91 -33.33
C ASN A 115 6.23 -22.77 -34.41
N ALA A 116 6.96 -21.67 -34.37
CA ALA A 116 8.07 -21.44 -35.29
C ALA A 116 9.19 -22.45 -35.07
N GLU A 117 9.53 -22.73 -33.82
CA GLU A 117 10.53 -23.74 -33.47
C GLU A 117 10.07 -25.13 -33.91
N THR A 118 8.82 -25.45 -33.63
CA THR A 118 8.26 -26.74 -33.98
C THR A 118 8.29 -26.94 -35.50
N VAL A 119 7.88 -25.93 -36.24
CA VAL A 119 7.90 -25.97 -37.71
C VAL A 119 9.33 -26.11 -38.23
N PHE A 120 10.26 -25.36 -37.63
CA PHE A 120 11.66 -25.44 -37.97
C PHE A 120 12.25 -26.83 -37.71
N ASN A 121 11.90 -27.41 -36.57
CA ASN A 121 12.34 -28.76 -36.22
C ASN A 121 11.74 -29.83 -37.14
N ILE A 122 10.50 -29.63 -37.53
CA ILE A 122 9.83 -30.58 -38.45
C ILE A 122 10.49 -30.56 -39.82
N GLN A 123 10.92 -29.36 -40.25
CA GLN A 123 11.60 -29.21 -41.56
C GLN A 123 12.95 -29.87 -41.58
N LYS A 124 13.57 -30.08 -40.45
CA LYS A 124 14.80 -30.83 -40.35
C LYS A 124 14.51 -32.33 -40.38
#